data_05ce7c388df95aea7eba3a87b0a477bf
#
_entry.id   05ce7c388df95aea7eba3a87b0a477bf
#
_cell.length_a   1.000
_cell.length_b   1.000
_cell.length_c   1.000
_cell.angle_alpha   90.00
_cell.angle_beta   90.00
_cell.angle_gamma   90.00
#
_symmetry.space_group_name_H-M   'P 1'
#
loop_
_entity.id
_entity.type
_entity.pdbx_description
1 polymer ?
#
loop_
_entity_poly.entity_id
_entity_poly.type
_entity_poly.pdbx_seq_one_letter_code
_entity_poly.pdbx_strand_id
1 'polypeptide(L)'
;AHENQKRHSGDPYVIHPVAVANILTELKLDSATIATGLLHDTIEDTHATYQTIKQEFGQEVADLVEGVTKISELENQAKVNSRAENFRKLIIATSKDIRVLLVKIADRLHNMRTIHSIDKQEKKERIARETMEIYSPLADRMGMNRIRDELEDLSFEVLNPKARKLIKDRLDKIKENNLISFNSVADEFTKLLNENDLSATIYGREKTPFSLWRKMQSKRISLEQITDIMGFRIILNDISSCYKSLGIFHNKWNCIPGRFKDYISSPKINKYQSLH
;
A
#
# COMPACT_ATOMS: atom_id res chain seq x y z
N ALA A 1 -0.85 13.85 25.55
CA ALA A 1 0.52 13.40 25.59
C ALA A 1 1.42 14.30 24.74
N HIS A 2 1.08 14.58 23.50
CA HIS A 2 1.87 15.37 22.53
C HIS A 2 1.55 16.88 22.53
N GLU A 3 1.14 17.44 23.66
CA GLU A 3 0.83 18.86 23.77
C GLU A 3 2.08 19.71 23.46
N ASN A 4 1.92 20.71 22.58
CA ASN A 4 3.00 21.59 22.11
C ASN A 4 4.08 20.94 21.21
N GLN A 5 4.02 19.67 20.91
CA GLN A 5 4.93 19.05 19.92
C GLN A 5 4.49 19.38 18.49
N LYS A 6 5.48 19.59 17.60
CA LYS A 6 5.26 19.87 16.19
C LYS A 6 6.04 18.90 15.29
N ARG A 7 5.47 18.61 14.13
CA ARG A 7 6.14 17.86 13.06
C ARG A 7 7.18 18.73 12.35
N HIS A 8 8.02 18.11 11.51
CA HIS A 8 8.93 18.84 10.62
C HIS A 8 8.20 19.83 9.68
N SER A 9 6.93 19.58 9.36
CA SER A 9 6.07 20.49 8.59
C SER A 9 5.64 21.74 9.35
N GLY A 10 5.83 21.79 10.68
CA GLY A 10 5.31 22.84 11.56
C GLY A 10 3.90 22.56 12.12
N ASP A 11 3.21 21.54 11.60
CA ASP A 11 1.89 21.13 12.05
C ASP A 11 1.90 20.54 13.47
N PRO A 12 0.77 20.59 14.22
CA PRO A 12 0.64 19.89 15.49
C PRO A 12 0.92 18.39 15.34
N TYR A 13 1.66 17.81 16.28
CA TYR A 13 2.06 16.40 16.22
C TYR A 13 0.87 15.43 16.14
N VAL A 14 -0.25 15.77 16.79
CA VAL A 14 -1.47 14.96 16.84
C VAL A 14 -2.03 14.58 15.47
N ILE A 15 -1.74 15.34 14.42
CA ILE A 15 -2.16 15.03 13.04
C ILE A 15 -1.59 13.69 12.57
N HIS A 16 -0.37 13.35 13.02
CA HIS A 16 0.28 12.10 12.64
C HIS A 16 -0.44 10.86 13.20
N PRO A 17 -0.61 10.68 14.51
CA PRO A 17 -1.30 9.51 15.03
C PRO A 17 -2.75 9.40 14.55
N VAL A 18 -3.44 10.51 14.34
CA VAL A 18 -4.78 10.51 13.72
C VAL A 18 -4.73 9.97 12.28
N ALA A 19 -3.76 10.39 11.48
CA ALA A 19 -3.60 9.87 10.12
C ALA A 19 -3.23 8.38 10.10
N VAL A 20 -2.38 7.92 11.02
CA VAL A 20 -2.07 6.49 11.19
C VAL A 20 -3.32 5.70 11.55
N ALA A 21 -4.11 6.17 12.51
CA ALA A 21 -5.37 5.53 12.89
C ALA A 21 -6.39 5.48 11.73
N ASN A 22 -6.45 6.52 10.90
CA ASN A 22 -7.29 6.53 9.70
C ASN A 22 -6.86 5.45 8.70
N ILE A 23 -5.55 5.27 8.46
CA ILE A 23 -5.04 4.20 7.59
C ILE A 23 -5.46 2.82 8.13
N LEU A 24 -5.35 2.59 9.45
CA LEU A 24 -5.76 1.34 10.10
C LEU A 24 -7.27 1.12 10.02
N THR A 25 -8.07 2.19 10.10
CA THR A 25 -9.53 2.15 9.92
C THR A 25 -9.92 1.77 8.48
N GLU A 26 -9.23 2.32 7.48
CA GLU A 26 -9.42 1.92 6.06
C GLU A 26 -9.14 0.42 5.84
N LEU A 27 -8.24 -0.16 6.62
CA LEU A 27 -7.95 -1.60 6.63
C LEU A 27 -8.97 -2.43 7.41
N LYS A 28 -9.98 -1.80 8.04
CA LYS A 28 -11.02 -2.42 8.85
C LYS A 28 -10.48 -3.26 9.99
N LEU A 29 -9.45 -2.77 10.66
CA LEU A 29 -8.85 -3.43 11.81
C LEU A 29 -9.66 -3.20 13.09
N ASP A 30 -9.39 -3.98 14.13
CA ASP A 30 -10.06 -3.92 15.42
C ASP A 30 -9.76 -2.62 16.19
N SER A 31 -10.60 -2.31 17.17
CA SER A 31 -10.51 -1.08 17.98
C SER A 31 -9.20 -0.96 18.76
N ALA A 32 -8.65 -2.08 19.25
CA ALA A 32 -7.37 -2.06 19.99
C ALA A 32 -6.21 -1.67 19.06
N THR A 33 -6.21 -2.16 17.82
CA THR A 33 -5.21 -1.79 16.80
C THR A 33 -5.32 -0.32 16.40
N ILE A 34 -6.55 0.20 16.23
CA ILE A 34 -6.78 1.62 15.91
C ILE A 34 -6.36 2.52 17.07
N ALA A 35 -6.70 2.15 18.32
CA ALA A 35 -6.26 2.86 19.52
C ALA A 35 -4.72 2.85 19.64
N THR A 36 -4.08 1.72 19.33
CA THR A 36 -2.61 1.63 19.27
C THR A 36 -2.05 2.60 18.22
N GLY A 37 -2.68 2.76 17.07
CA GLY A 37 -2.27 3.75 16.07
C GLY A 37 -2.32 5.20 16.59
N LEU A 38 -3.28 5.52 17.47
CA LEU A 38 -3.34 6.84 18.13
C LEU A 38 -2.26 7.02 19.20
N LEU A 39 -1.81 5.94 19.84
CA LEU A 39 -0.93 5.96 21.00
C LEU A 39 0.51 5.50 20.71
N HIS A 40 0.83 5.09 19.50
CA HIS A 40 2.04 4.34 19.17
C HIS A 40 3.36 5.03 19.53
N ASP A 41 3.40 6.37 19.44
CA ASP A 41 4.59 7.17 19.77
C ASP A 41 4.58 7.70 21.22
N THR A 42 3.53 7.45 22.01
CA THR A 42 3.39 8.08 23.32
C THR A 42 4.45 7.63 24.33
N ILE A 43 4.85 6.36 24.32
CA ILE A 43 5.91 5.85 25.22
C ILE A 43 7.29 6.37 24.77
N GLU A 44 7.51 6.50 23.46
CA GLU A 44 8.80 6.91 22.90
C GLU A 44 9.04 8.42 23.06
N ASP A 45 8.00 9.23 22.80
CA ASP A 45 8.13 10.67 22.61
C ASP A 45 7.54 11.51 23.77
N THR A 46 6.96 10.87 24.80
CA THR A 46 6.31 11.59 25.91
C THR A 46 6.62 10.96 27.27
N HIS A 47 6.04 11.49 28.33
CA HIS A 47 6.14 10.94 29.71
C HIS A 47 5.17 9.78 29.96
N ALA A 48 4.39 9.34 28.96
CA ALA A 48 3.48 8.23 29.11
C ALA A 48 4.25 6.93 29.33
N THR A 49 3.78 6.12 30.27
CA THR A 49 4.39 4.82 30.56
C THR A 49 3.47 3.68 30.17
N TYR A 50 4.03 2.49 30.00
CA TYR A 50 3.25 1.27 29.81
C TYR A 50 2.12 1.13 30.85
N GLN A 51 2.39 1.44 32.14
CA GLN A 51 1.41 1.34 33.22
C GLN A 51 0.27 2.35 33.05
N THR A 52 0.59 3.57 32.64
CA THR A 52 -0.44 4.59 32.38
C THR A 52 -1.37 4.14 31.25
N ILE A 53 -0.81 3.64 30.14
CA ILE A 53 -1.61 3.15 29.01
C ILE A 53 -2.45 1.94 29.41
N LYS A 54 -1.88 1.02 30.19
CA LYS A 54 -2.60 -0.16 30.71
C LYS A 54 -3.78 0.22 31.59
N GLN A 55 -3.63 1.21 32.44
CA GLN A 55 -4.70 1.68 33.36
C GLN A 55 -5.84 2.35 32.58
N GLU A 56 -5.52 3.14 31.58
CA GLU A 56 -6.53 3.93 30.81
C GLU A 56 -7.15 3.17 29.63
N PHE A 57 -6.38 2.34 28.93
CA PHE A 57 -6.78 1.70 27.68
C PHE A 57 -6.79 0.16 27.73
N GLY A 58 -6.38 -0.42 28.86
CA GLY A 58 -6.34 -1.87 29.05
C GLY A 58 -5.02 -2.52 28.64
N GLN A 59 -4.88 -3.79 29.03
CA GLN A 59 -3.66 -4.58 28.84
C GLN A 59 -3.33 -4.77 27.35
N GLU A 60 -4.32 -5.07 26.54
CA GLU A 60 -4.12 -5.36 25.11
C GLU A 60 -3.51 -4.17 24.35
N VAL A 61 -4.05 -2.97 24.55
CA VAL A 61 -3.52 -1.76 23.92
C VAL A 61 -2.12 -1.44 24.42
N ALA A 62 -1.87 -1.60 25.72
CA ALA A 62 -0.54 -1.36 26.31
C ALA A 62 0.52 -2.31 25.73
N ASP A 63 0.19 -3.60 25.57
CA ASP A 63 1.09 -4.59 24.98
C ASP A 63 1.42 -4.28 23.52
N LEU A 64 0.42 -3.84 22.75
CA LEU A 64 0.60 -3.45 21.36
C LEU A 64 1.49 -2.20 21.24
N VAL A 65 1.23 -1.15 22.04
CA VAL A 65 2.04 0.09 22.02
C VAL A 65 3.49 -0.22 22.43
N GLU A 66 3.71 -1.01 23.50
CA GLU A 66 5.05 -1.45 23.88
C GLU A 66 5.74 -2.24 22.75
N GLY A 67 4.99 -3.08 22.05
CA GLY A 67 5.50 -3.82 20.88
C GLY A 67 5.97 -2.91 19.76
N VAL A 68 5.22 -1.84 19.48
CA VAL A 68 5.60 -0.84 18.45
C VAL A 68 6.85 -0.08 18.90
N THR A 69 6.92 0.37 20.14
CA THR A 69 8.07 1.08 20.72
C THR A 69 9.35 0.23 20.61
N LYS A 70 9.29 -1.06 20.98
CA LYS A 70 10.42 -1.99 20.85
C LYS A 70 10.93 -2.13 19.41
N ILE A 71 10.04 -2.11 18.42
CA ILE A 71 10.44 -2.13 17.00
C ILE A 71 11.19 -0.84 16.65
N SER A 72 10.68 0.33 17.06
CA SER A 72 11.34 1.61 16.83
C SER A 72 12.74 1.66 17.43
N GLU A 73 12.91 1.15 18.64
CA GLU A 73 14.23 1.05 19.29
C GLU A 73 15.19 0.16 18.50
N LEU A 74 14.72 -0.99 18.02
CA LEU A 74 15.53 -1.88 17.19
C LEU A 74 15.94 -1.23 15.87
N GLU A 75 15.06 -0.47 15.23
CA GLU A 75 15.37 0.32 14.03
C GLU A 75 16.43 1.38 14.28
N ASN A 76 16.35 2.08 15.41
CA ASN A 76 17.32 3.09 15.80
C ASN A 76 18.72 2.50 16.10
N GLN A 77 18.78 1.31 16.68
CA GLN A 77 20.04 0.58 16.95
C GLN A 77 20.64 -0.04 15.69
N ALA A 78 19.80 -0.35 14.70
CA ALA A 78 20.18 -1.08 13.50
C ALA A 78 21.02 -0.26 12.48
N LYS A 79 21.36 0.98 12.78
CA LYS A 79 22.21 1.86 11.91
C LYS A 79 23.58 1.25 11.57
N VAL A 80 23.98 0.16 12.25
CA VAL A 80 25.30 -0.48 12.13
C VAL A 80 25.25 -1.87 11.49
N ASN A 81 24.08 -2.55 11.44
CA ASN A 81 23.97 -3.96 11.08
C ASN A 81 23.44 -4.19 9.65
N SER A 82 23.64 -5.40 9.13
CA SER A 82 23.19 -5.76 7.77
C SER A 82 21.66 -5.73 7.65
N ARG A 83 21.15 -5.41 6.45
CA ARG A 83 19.71 -5.34 6.11
C ARG A 83 18.93 -6.61 6.47
N ALA A 84 19.55 -7.79 6.24
CA ALA A 84 18.93 -9.08 6.55
C ALA A 84 18.71 -9.26 8.05
N GLU A 85 19.61 -8.76 8.88
CA GLU A 85 19.51 -8.84 10.33
C GLU A 85 18.40 -7.92 10.85
N ASN A 86 18.27 -6.72 10.29
CA ASN A 86 17.20 -5.77 10.65
C ASN A 86 15.82 -6.33 10.28
N PHE A 87 15.67 -6.91 9.08
CA PHE A 87 14.46 -7.59 8.67
C PHE A 87 14.11 -8.76 9.60
N ARG A 88 15.11 -9.58 9.95
CA ARG A 88 14.92 -10.72 10.88
C ARG A 88 14.49 -10.25 12.28
N LYS A 89 15.13 -9.21 12.83
CA LYS A 89 14.76 -8.64 14.12
C LYS A 89 13.32 -8.12 14.12
N LEU A 90 12.93 -7.43 13.05
CA LEU A 90 11.57 -6.92 12.90
C LEU A 90 10.53 -8.04 12.87
N ILE A 91 10.77 -9.12 12.10
CA ILE A 91 9.91 -10.30 12.07
C ILE A 91 9.82 -10.98 13.46
N ILE A 92 10.94 -11.11 14.19
CA ILE A 92 10.94 -11.71 15.52
C ILE A 92 10.18 -10.83 16.52
N ALA A 93 10.37 -9.51 16.48
CA ALA A 93 9.66 -8.58 17.36
C ALA A 93 8.13 -8.60 17.12
N THR A 94 7.69 -8.86 15.89
CA THR A 94 6.27 -8.98 15.54
C THR A 94 5.68 -10.37 15.74
N SER A 95 6.51 -11.35 16.13
CA SER A 95 6.06 -12.77 16.28
C SER A 95 4.99 -12.97 17.36
N LYS A 96 4.90 -12.08 18.32
CA LYS A 96 3.89 -12.12 19.39
C LYS A 96 2.51 -11.66 18.92
N ASP A 97 2.47 -10.57 18.17
CA ASP A 97 1.22 -10.03 17.63
C ASP A 97 1.49 -9.30 16.30
N ILE A 98 0.86 -9.79 15.24
CA ILE A 98 1.03 -9.24 13.90
C ILE A 98 0.50 -7.80 13.77
N ARG A 99 -0.43 -7.39 14.65
CA ARG A 99 -1.01 -6.05 14.64
C ARG A 99 0.05 -4.96 14.87
N VAL A 100 1.09 -5.26 15.64
CA VAL A 100 2.24 -4.37 15.81
C VAL A 100 2.88 -4.02 14.48
N LEU A 101 3.04 -4.99 13.58
CA LEU A 101 3.57 -4.75 12.23
C LEU A 101 2.62 -3.91 11.38
N LEU A 102 1.30 -4.15 11.49
CA LEU A 102 0.30 -3.38 10.75
C LEU A 102 0.35 -1.90 11.14
N VAL A 103 0.46 -1.60 12.43
CA VAL A 103 0.63 -0.23 12.94
C VAL A 103 1.93 0.40 12.40
N LYS A 104 3.06 -0.32 12.42
CA LYS A 104 4.35 0.19 11.88
C LYS A 104 4.31 0.43 10.38
N ILE A 105 3.60 -0.40 9.59
CA ILE A 105 3.42 -0.16 8.16
C ILE A 105 2.56 1.09 7.93
N ALA A 106 1.51 1.31 8.71
CA ALA A 106 0.66 2.49 8.63
C ALA A 106 1.43 3.77 9.03
N ASP A 107 2.22 3.71 10.11
CA ASP A 107 3.14 4.77 10.52
C ASP A 107 4.12 5.11 9.39
N ARG A 108 4.81 4.10 8.84
CA ARG A 108 5.75 4.29 7.74
C ARG A 108 5.09 4.91 6.52
N LEU A 109 3.87 4.50 6.17
CA LEU A 109 3.13 5.07 5.06
C LEU A 109 2.85 6.56 5.27
N HIS A 110 2.38 6.95 6.45
CA HIS A 110 2.16 8.37 6.75
C HIS A 110 3.48 9.17 6.75
N ASN A 111 4.55 8.61 7.29
CA ASN A 111 5.87 9.24 7.25
C ASN A 111 6.38 9.42 5.80
N MET A 112 6.12 8.47 4.92
CA MET A 112 6.45 8.62 3.49
C MET A 112 5.59 9.66 2.77
N ARG A 113 4.31 9.77 3.09
CA ARG A 113 3.41 10.83 2.55
C ARG A 113 3.88 12.24 2.91
N THR A 114 4.54 12.38 4.06
CA THR A 114 5.04 13.67 4.58
C THR A 114 6.56 13.85 4.45
N ILE A 115 7.25 12.98 3.72
CA ILE A 115 8.72 12.93 3.64
C ILE A 115 9.32 14.22 3.06
N HIS A 116 8.56 14.94 2.23
CA HIS A 116 8.99 16.21 1.64
C HIS A 116 9.28 17.30 2.69
N SER A 117 8.66 17.23 3.87
CA SER A 117 8.86 18.17 4.98
C SER A 117 10.19 18.00 5.71
N ILE A 118 10.97 16.98 5.40
CA ILE A 118 12.31 16.78 5.96
C ILE A 118 13.32 17.59 5.15
N ASP A 119 14.12 18.45 5.78
CA ASP A 119 15.07 19.31 5.04
C ASP A 119 16.25 18.54 4.46
N LYS A 120 16.81 17.58 5.21
CA LYS A 120 18.03 16.86 4.83
C LYS A 120 17.75 15.77 3.79
N GLN A 121 18.28 15.95 2.58
CA GLN A 121 18.12 15.02 1.46
C GLN A 121 18.62 13.60 1.79
N GLU A 122 19.79 13.50 2.44
CA GLU A 122 20.37 12.20 2.87
C GLU A 122 19.41 11.41 3.80
N LYS A 123 18.70 12.13 4.71
CA LYS A 123 17.72 11.52 5.60
C LYS A 123 16.51 11.00 4.80
N LYS A 124 16.01 11.78 3.83
CA LYS A 124 14.93 11.34 2.93
C LYS A 124 15.31 10.06 2.18
N GLU A 125 16.49 10.06 1.55
CA GLU A 125 16.97 8.92 0.78
C GLU A 125 17.16 7.67 1.65
N ARG A 126 17.68 7.82 2.85
CA ARG A 126 17.82 6.71 3.80
C ARG A 126 16.45 6.09 4.14
N ILE A 127 15.48 6.93 4.51
CA ILE A 127 14.11 6.49 4.83
C ILE A 127 13.46 5.83 3.62
N ALA A 128 13.60 6.40 2.42
CA ALA A 128 13.05 5.84 1.19
C ALA A 128 13.67 4.49 0.83
N ARG A 129 14.99 4.32 0.98
CA ARG A 129 15.68 3.02 0.77
C ARG A 129 15.18 1.96 1.76
N GLU A 130 15.14 2.30 3.04
CA GLU A 130 14.63 1.40 4.08
C GLU A 130 13.18 0.99 3.80
N THR A 131 12.34 1.94 3.39
CA THR A 131 10.96 1.67 3.01
C THR A 131 10.87 0.70 1.83
N MET A 132 11.67 0.91 0.78
CA MET A 132 11.69 0.05 -0.41
C MET A 132 12.22 -1.36 -0.10
N GLU A 133 13.18 -1.49 0.81
CA GLU A 133 13.89 -2.74 1.09
C GLU A 133 13.24 -3.59 2.19
N ILE A 134 12.50 -2.97 3.12
CA ILE A 134 11.93 -3.63 4.28
C ILE A 134 10.42 -3.55 4.28
N TYR A 135 9.86 -2.33 4.29
CA TYR A 135 8.43 -2.13 4.52
C TYR A 135 7.55 -2.49 3.33
N SER A 136 8.01 -2.17 2.12
CA SER A 136 7.27 -2.53 0.90
C SER A 136 7.17 -4.07 0.71
N PRO A 137 8.25 -4.86 0.84
CA PRO A 137 8.17 -6.32 0.84
C PRO A 137 7.32 -6.90 1.98
N LEU A 138 7.31 -6.28 3.16
CA LEU A 138 6.44 -6.70 4.26
C LEU A 138 4.97 -6.47 3.92
N ALA A 139 4.62 -5.28 3.42
CA ALA A 139 3.27 -4.97 2.99
C ALA A 139 2.79 -5.94 1.88
N ASP A 140 3.68 -6.33 0.95
CA ASP A 140 3.39 -7.31 -0.09
C ASP A 140 3.06 -8.69 0.50
N ARG A 141 3.89 -9.18 1.43
CA ARG A 141 3.68 -10.48 2.11
C ARG A 141 2.41 -10.51 2.95
N MET A 142 2.00 -9.36 3.51
CA MET A 142 0.76 -9.19 4.24
C MET A 142 -0.47 -9.04 3.32
N GLY A 143 -0.26 -9.05 1.98
CA GLY A 143 -1.34 -8.84 1.02
C GLY A 143 -1.83 -7.39 0.91
N MET A 144 -1.15 -6.44 1.55
CA MET A 144 -1.50 -5.02 1.57
C MET A 144 -1.03 -4.32 0.29
N ASN A 145 -1.47 -4.83 -0.87
CA ASN A 145 -0.96 -4.42 -2.18
C ASN A 145 -1.08 -2.91 -2.45
N ARG A 146 -2.17 -2.26 -1.99
CA ARG A 146 -2.37 -0.81 -2.17
C ARG A 146 -1.30 -0.02 -1.41
N ILE A 147 -1.03 -0.41 -0.17
CA ILE A 147 0.00 0.24 0.67
C ILE A 147 1.39 -0.02 0.10
N ARG A 148 1.70 -1.26 -0.32
CA ARG A 148 2.96 -1.58 -1.00
C ARG A 148 3.19 -0.68 -2.20
N ASP A 149 2.21 -0.57 -3.10
CA ASP A 149 2.33 0.23 -4.31
C ASP A 149 2.56 1.71 -4.01
N GLU A 150 1.91 2.24 -2.99
CA GLU A 150 2.07 3.63 -2.55
C GLU A 150 3.44 3.84 -1.90
N LEU A 151 3.90 2.94 -1.01
CA LEU A 151 5.23 2.98 -0.42
C LEU A 151 6.34 2.93 -1.48
N GLU A 152 6.21 2.04 -2.47
CA GLU A 152 7.14 1.91 -3.60
C GLU A 152 7.19 3.21 -4.42
N ASP A 153 6.05 3.82 -4.75
CA ASP A 153 6.01 5.02 -5.59
C ASP A 153 6.51 6.27 -4.87
N LEU A 154 6.16 6.44 -3.59
CA LEU A 154 6.70 7.52 -2.75
C LEU A 154 8.22 7.39 -2.54
N SER A 155 8.71 6.17 -2.36
CA SER A 155 10.16 5.91 -2.27
C SER A 155 10.85 6.18 -3.61
N PHE A 156 10.23 5.81 -4.73
CA PHE A 156 10.74 6.08 -6.07
C PHE A 156 10.83 7.57 -6.37
N GLU A 157 9.87 8.37 -5.90
CA GLU A 157 9.89 9.83 -6.01
C GLU A 157 11.13 10.44 -5.37
N VAL A 158 11.54 9.93 -4.21
CA VAL A 158 12.72 10.40 -3.48
C VAL A 158 14.01 9.90 -4.13
N LEU A 159 14.07 8.61 -4.50
CA LEU A 159 15.30 7.97 -4.97
C LEU A 159 15.61 8.24 -6.45
N ASN A 160 14.59 8.40 -7.29
CA ASN A 160 14.72 8.61 -8.73
C ASN A 160 13.72 9.64 -9.27
N PRO A 161 13.75 10.89 -8.78
CA PRO A 161 12.73 11.91 -9.09
C PRO A 161 12.64 12.20 -10.59
N LYS A 162 13.77 12.20 -11.31
CA LYS A 162 13.80 12.46 -12.75
C LYS A 162 13.07 11.36 -13.54
N ALA A 163 13.34 10.11 -13.23
CA ALA A 163 12.70 8.97 -13.90
C ALA A 163 11.20 8.93 -13.61
N ARG A 164 10.80 9.13 -12.34
CA ARG A 164 9.39 9.19 -11.95
C ARG A 164 8.65 10.31 -12.69
N LYS A 165 9.21 11.52 -12.71
CA LYS A 165 8.61 12.66 -13.41
C LYS A 165 8.42 12.36 -14.90
N LEU A 166 9.43 11.82 -15.58
CA LEU A 166 9.35 11.49 -16.99
C LEU A 166 8.21 10.49 -17.29
N ILE A 167 8.09 9.45 -16.46
CA ILE A 167 7.03 8.45 -16.61
C ILE A 167 5.66 9.08 -16.36
N LYS A 168 5.53 9.90 -15.31
CA LYS A 168 4.27 10.58 -14.96
C LYS A 168 3.83 11.52 -16.09
N ASP A 169 4.71 12.38 -16.58
CA ASP A 169 4.42 13.33 -17.66
C ASP A 169 3.96 12.59 -18.95
N ARG A 170 4.55 11.42 -19.23
CA ARG A 170 4.12 10.60 -20.36
C ARG A 170 2.78 9.91 -20.15
N LEU A 171 2.52 9.42 -18.93
CA LEU A 171 1.22 8.84 -18.58
C LEU A 171 0.10 9.87 -18.72
N ASP A 172 0.33 11.08 -18.23
CA ASP A 172 -0.64 12.17 -18.30
C ASP A 172 -0.94 12.53 -19.79
N LYS A 173 0.08 12.60 -20.63
CA LYS A 173 -0.11 12.78 -22.09
C LYS A 173 -0.88 11.64 -22.76
N ILE A 174 -0.64 10.39 -22.37
CA ILE A 174 -1.40 9.24 -22.90
C ILE A 174 -2.88 9.35 -22.50
N LYS A 175 -3.17 9.79 -21.29
CA LYS A 175 -4.54 10.02 -20.82
C LYS A 175 -5.23 11.13 -21.58
N GLU A 176 -4.56 12.27 -21.73
CA GLU A 176 -5.09 13.43 -22.48
C GLU A 176 -5.39 13.09 -23.93
N ASN A 177 -4.47 12.40 -24.61
CA ASN A 177 -4.62 12.06 -26.02
C ASN A 177 -5.72 11.02 -26.29
N ASN A 178 -6.00 10.14 -25.33
CA ASN A 178 -6.98 9.07 -25.54
C ASN A 178 -8.41 9.43 -25.13
N LEU A 179 -8.66 10.63 -24.54
CA LEU A 179 -9.97 11.05 -24.00
C LEU A 179 -10.65 9.97 -23.13
N ILE A 180 -9.91 8.93 -22.76
CA ILE A 180 -10.42 7.78 -22.01
C ILE A 180 -10.15 8.07 -20.55
N SER A 181 -11.19 8.56 -19.87
CA SER A 181 -11.12 8.63 -18.42
C SER A 181 -11.32 7.23 -17.82
N PHE A 182 -10.69 6.99 -16.69
CA PHE A 182 -10.86 5.75 -15.93
C PHE A 182 -12.33 5.47 -15.62
N ASN A 183 -13.07 6.52 -15.29
CA ASN A 183 -14.49 6.46 -14.98
C ASN A 183 -15.32 6.09 -16.20
N SER A 184 -15.03 6.64 -17.39
CA SER A 184 -15.80 6.33 -18.59
C SER A 184 -15.72 4.86 -18.99
N VAL A 185 -14.57 4.20 -18.78
CA VAL A 185 -14.41 2.76 -19.01
C VAL A 185 -15.16 1.93 -17.97
N ALA A 186 -15.09 2.31 -16.70
CA ALA A 186 -15.83 1.65 -15.64
C ALA A 186 -17.35 1.77 -15.84
N ASP A 187 -17.83 2.94 -16.25
CA ASP A 187 -19.24 3.19 -16.58
C ASP A 187 -19.70 2.34 -17.78
N GLU A 188 -18.86 2.23 -18.82
CA GLU A 188 -19.14 1.38 -19.99
C GLU A 188 -19.24 -0.11 -19.59
N PHE A 189 -18.33 -0.58 -18.72
CA PHE A 189 -18.37 -1.95 -18.21
C PHE A 189 -19.62 -2.18 -17.36
N THR A 190 -19.96 -1.23 -16.48
CA THR A 190 -21.15 -1.30 -15.65
C THR A 190 -22.42 -1.37 -16.48
N LYS A 191 -22.53 -0.51 -17.49
CA LYS A 191 -23.67 -0.48 -18.42
C LYS A 191 -23.79 -1.81 -19.17
N LEU A 192 -22.68 -2.32 -19.72
CA LEU A 192 -22.66 -3.57 -20.48
C LEU A 192 -23.11 -4.77 -19.65
N LEU A 193 -22.67 -4.85 -18.38
CA LEU A 193 -23.06 -5.94 -17.49
C LEU A 193 -24.53 -5.84 -17.08
N ASN A 194 -25.02 -4.63 -16.77
CA ASN A 194 -26.42 -4.41 -16.44
C ASN A 194 -27.38 -4.73 -17.59
N GLU A 195 -27.00 -4.41 -18.84
CA GLU A 195 -27.75 -4.77 -20.04
C GLU A 195 -27.87 -6.30 -20.27
N ASN A 196 -27.01 -7.08 -19.58
CA ASN A 196 -27.01 -8.55 -19.62
C ASN A 196 -27.46 -9.20 -18.31
N ASP A 197 -28.17 -8.47 -17.46
CA ASP A 197 -28.68 -8.92 -16.16
C ASP A 197 -27.57 -9.42 -15.20
N LEU A 198 -26.40 -8.80 -15.24
CA LEU A 198 -25.29 -9.05 -14.32
C LEU A 198 -25.03 -7.83 -13.44
N SER A 199 -25.26 -7.98 -12.13
CA SER A 199 -24.85 -6.99 -11.15
C SER A 199 -23.40 -7.22 -10.74
N ALA A 200 -22.56 -6.21 -10.85
CA ALA A 200 -21.14 -6.30 -10.54
C ALA A 200 -20.62 -5.05 -9.83
N THR A 201 -19.60 -5.21 -8.99
CA THR A 201 -18.83 -4.09 -8.46
C THR A 201 -17.52 -3.97 -9.25
N ILE A 202 -17.28 -2.80 -9.84
CA ILE A 202 -16.11 -2.57 -10.70
C ILE A 202 -15.14 -1.66 -9.98
N TYR A 203 -13.91 -2.16 -9.80
CA TYR A 203 -12.79 -1.41 -9.28
C TYR A 203 -11.75 -1.20 -10.37
N GLY A 204 -11.44 0.04 -10.63
CA GLY A 204 -10.35 0.36 -11.49
C GLY A 204 -9.04 0.60 -10.73
N ARG A 205 -7.91 0.27 -11.34
CA ARG A 205 -6.58 0.50 -10.82
C ARG A 205 -5.63 0.98 -11.91
N GLU A 206 -5.05 2.12 -11.71
CA GLU A 206 -3.88 2.55 -12.49
C GLU A 206 -2.60 1.96 -11.89
N LYS A 207 -1.65 1.64 -12.75
CA LYS A 207 -0.32 1.27 -12.30
C LYS A 207 0.45 2.50 -11.89
N THR A 208 1.17 2.41 -10.76
CA THR A 208 2.04 3.47 -10.29
C THR A 208 3.24 3.67 -11.23
N PRO A 209 3.81 4.88 -11.31
CA PRO A 209 5.03 5.15 -12.06
C PRO A 209 6.16 4.17 -11.73
N PHE A 210 6.33 3.81 -10.45
CA PHE A 210 7.33 2.81 -10.06
C PHE A 210 7.05 1.43 -10.66
N SER A 211 5.80 0.95 -10.62
CA SER A 211 5.44 -0.38 -11.16
C SER A 211 5.68 -0.47 -12.67
N LEU A 212 5.46 0.63 -13.40
CA LEU A 212 5.76 0.74 -14.82
C LEU A 212 7.27 0.78 -15.06
N TRP A 213 8.01 1.59 -14.32
CA TRP A 213 9.47 1.66 -14.39
C TRP A 213 10.10 0.29 -14.14
N ARG A 214 9.69 -0.42 -13.08
CA ARG A 214 10.14 -1.78 -12.77
C ARG A 214 9.88 -2.75 -13.93
N LYS A 215 8.71 -2.65 -14.55
CA LYS A 215 8.36 -3.47 -15.73
C LYS A 215 9.20 -3.15 -16.95
N MET A 216 9.46 -1.86 -17.22
CA MET A 216 10.35 -1.43 -18.29
C MET A 216 11.77 -1.99 -18.09
N GLN A 217 12.33 -1.87 -16.88
CA GLN A 217 13.65 -2.38 -16.55
C GLN A 217 13.74 -3.91 -16.66
N SER A 218 12.77 -4.64 -16.08
CA SER A 218 12.77 -6.11 -16.06
C SER A 218 12.58 -6.74 -17.44
N LYS A 219 11.79 -6.10 -18.31
CA LYS A 219 11.49 -6.60 -19.66
C LYS A 219 12.30 -5.93 -20.76
N ARG A 220 13.08 -4.89 -20.43
CA ARG A 220 13.84 -4.05 -21.38
C ARG A 220 12.95 -3.51 -22.51
N ILE A 221 11.78 -2.98 -22.14
CA ILE A 221 10.80 -2.39 -23.07
C ILE A 221 10.57 -0.93 -22.77
N SER A 222 10.11 -0.17 -23.76
CA SER A 222 9.70 1.23 -23.57
C SER A 222 8.30 1.33 -22.95
N LEU A 223 7.92 2.53 -22.48
CA LEU A 223 6.60 2.76 -21.88
C LEU A 223 5.48 2.53 -22.91
N GLU A 224 5.71 2.90 -24.17
CA GLU A 224 4.77 2.76 -25.29
C GLU A 224 4.46 1.28 -25.61
N GLN A 225 5.37 0.38 -25.27
CA GLN A 225 5.20 -1.07 -25.43
C GLN A 225 4.43 -1.71 -24.26
N ILE A 226 4.12 -0.94 -23.21
CA ILE A 226 3.31 -1.42 -22.10
C ILE A 226 1.83 -1.26 -22.44
N THR A 227 1.14 -2.38 -22.61
CA THR A 227 -0.28 -2.44 -22.99
C THR A 227 -1.24 -2.47 -21.81
N ASP A 228 -0.74 -2.62 -20.58
CA ASP A 228 -1.51 -2.81 -19.35
C ASP A 228 -1.26 -1.70 -18.33
N ILE A 229 -1.47 -0.45 -18.74
CA ILE A 229 -1.35 0.75 -17.88
C ILE A 229 -2.50 0.82 -16.89
N MET A 230 -3.71 0.45 -17.33
CA MET A 230 -4.92 0.39 -16.50
C MET A 230 -5.36 -1.06 -16.33
N GLY A 231 -5.90 -1.38 -15.16
CA GLY A 231 -6.52 -2.67 -14.88
C GLY A 231 -7.88 -2.47 -14.22
N PHE A 232 -8.83 -3.32 -14.52
CA PHE A 232 -10.14 -3.34 -13.90
C PHE A 232 -10.36 -4.68 -13.20
N ARG A 233 -10.94 -4.62 -12.01
CA ARG A 233 -11.39 -5.79 -11.27
C ARG A 233 -12.91 -5.75 -11.19
N ILE A 234 -13.53 -6.79 -11.70
CA ILE A 234 -14.98 -6.97 -11.71
C ILE A 234 -15.30 -8.06 -10.68
N ILE A 235 -16.06 -7.70 -9.66
CA ILE A 235 -16.52 -8.63 -8.62
C ILE A 235 -17.96 -8.99 -8.90
N LEU A 236 -18.20 -10.28 -8.99
CA LEU A 236 -19.51 -10.90 -9.27
C LEU A 236 -19.89 -11.85 -8.13
N ASN A 237 -21.16 -12.23 -8.05
CA ASN A 237 -21.69 -12.99 -6.93
C ASN A 237 -21.30 -14.48 -6.94
N ASP A 238 -21.04 -15.06 -8.12
CA ASP A 238 -20.79 -16.48 -8.30
C ASP A 238 -19.90 -16.77 -9.51
N ILE A 239 -19.41 -18.00 -9.60
CA ILE A 239 -18.53 -18.48 -10.67
C ILE A 239 -19.21 -18.47 -12.04
N SER A 240 -20.49 -18.84 -12.11
CA SER A 240 -21.26 -18.86 -13.36
C SER A 240 -21.32 -17.46 -13.96
N SER A 241 -21.60 -16.46 -13.12
CA SER A 241 -21.59 -15.05 -13.48
C SER A 241 -20.22 -14.57 -13.97
N CYS A 242 -19.12 -15.09 -13.41
CA CYS A 242 -17.77 -14.79 -13.90
C CYS A 242 -17.57 -15.28 -15.36
N TYR A 243 -17.97 -16.50 -15.69
CA TYR A 243 -17.86 -17.01 -17.05
C TYR A 243 -18.85 -16.33 -18.03
N LYS A 244 -20.07 -16.01 -17.56
CA LYS A 244 -21.04 -15.24 -18.35
C LYS A 244 -20.48 -13.86 -18.70
N SER A 245 -19.90 -13.16 -17.71
CA SER A 245 -19.28 -11.85 -17.93
C SER A 245 -18.11 -11.93 -18.92
N LEU A 246 -17.26 -12.96 -18.84
CA LEU A 246 -16.16 -13.18 -19.79
C LEU A 246 -16.69 -13.29 -21.22
N GLY A 247 -17.76 -14.07 -21.46
CA GLY A 247 -18.38 -14.18 -22.77
C GLY A 247 -18.90 -12.85 -23.29
N ILE A 248 -19.53 -12.05 -22.44
CA ILE A 248 -20.03 -10.70 -22.79
C ILE A 248 -18.86 -9.79 -23.22
N PHE A 249 -17.77 -9.79 -22.45
CA PHE A 249 -16.60 -8.99 -22.79
C PHE A 249 -15.92 -9.46 -24.08
N HIS A 250 -15.76 -10.77 -24.28
CA HIS A 250 -15.17 -11.32 -25.50
C HIS A 250 -16.01 -11.08 -26.76
N ASN A 251 -17.33 -10.96 -26.63
CA ASN A 251 -18.18 -10.58 -27.74
C ASN A 251 -18.01 -9.11 -28.16
N LYS A 252 -17.62 -8.24 -27.22
CA LYS A 252 -17.47 -6.80 -27.49
C LYS A 252 -16.03 -6.43 -27.82
N TRP A 253 -15.03 -7.08 -27.19
CA TRP A 253 -13.61 -6.80 -27.37
C TRP A 253 -12.81 -8.07 -27.64
N ASN A 254 -11.91 -7.99 -28.59
CA ASN A 254 -11.03 -9.11 -28.91
C ASN A 254 -10.01 -9.38 -27.79
N CYS A 255 -9.87 -10.64 -27.41
CA CYS A 255 -8.85 -11.07 -26.47
C CYS A 255 -7.47 -11.04 -27.15
N ILE A 256 -6.45 -10.58 -26.44
CA ILE A 256 -5.07 -10.66 -26.92
C ILE A 256 -4.61 -12.13 -26.80
N PRO A 257 -4.19 -12.77 -27.92
CA PRO A 257 -3.79 -14.18 -27.91
C PRO A 257 -2.72 -14.48 -26.86
N GLY A 258 -2.89 -15.56 -26.11
CA GLY A 258 -1.96 -16.02 -25.06
C GLY A 258 -1.97 -15.20 -23.76
N ARG A 259 -2.87 -14.21 -23.62
CA ARG A 259 -2.99 -13.41 -22.40
C ARG A 259 -4.07 -13.89 -21.45
N PHE A 260 -5.10 -14.57 -21.95
CA PHE A 260 -6.16 -15.13 -21.11
C PHE A 260 -5.63 -16.21 -20.16
N LYS A 261 -6.06 -16.15 -18.92
CA LYS A 261 -5.75 -17.14 -17.88
C LYS A 261 -6.96 -17.44 -17.05
N ASP A 262 -7.31 -18.71 -16.97
CA ASP A 262 -8.41 -19.23 -16.16
C ASP A 262 -7.85 -19.86 -14.87
N TYR A 263 -7.89 -19.06 -13.80
CA TYR A 263 -7.52 -19.52 -12.46
C TYR A 263 -8.73 -20.01 -11.63
N ILE A 264 -9.93 -20.07 -12.23
CA ILE A 264 -11.08 -20.73 -11.63
C ILE A 264 -10.97 -22.23 -11.89
N SER A 265 -10.82 -22.64 -13.14
CA SER A 265 -10.66 -24.05 -13.52
C SER A 265 -9.31 -24.65 -13.06
N SER A 266 -8.27 -23.83 -13.02
CA SER A 266 -6.92 -24.23 -12.58
C SER A 266 -6.39 -23.24 -11.53
N PRO A 267 -6.83 -23.36 -10.26
CA PRO A 267 -6.44 -22.45 -9.19
C PRO A 267 -4.92 -22.42 -8.97
N LYS A 268 -4.40 -21.27 -8.54
CA LYS A 268 -3.01 -21.16 -8.11
C LYS A 268 -2.77 -21.97 -6.83
N ILE A 269 -1.50 -22.26 -6.53
CA ILE A 269 -1.08 -23.01 -5.33
C ILE A 269 -1.65 -22.41 -4.04
N ASN A 270 -1.80 -21.08 -3.99
CA ASN A 270 -2.41 -20.35 -2.86
C ASN A 270 -3.95 -20.31 -2.90
N LYS A 271 -4.60 -21.15 -3.70
CA LYS A 271 -6.06 -21.24 -3.89
C LYS A 271 -6.71 -19.97 -4.49
N TYR A 272 -5.91 -19.06 -5.07
CA TYR A 272 -6.45 -17.90 -5.75
C TYR A 272 -7.21 -18.32 -7.01
N GLN A 273 -8.44 -17.83 -7.15
CA GLN A 273 -9.34 -18.09 -8.26
C GLN A 273 -9.79 -16.77 -8.90
N SER A 274 -9.67 -16.66 -10.20
CA SER A 274 -10.14 -15.51 -11.00
C SER A 274 -9.96 -15.80 -12.50
N LEU A 275 -10.68 -15.07 -13.34
CA LEU A 275 -10.41 -14.98 -14.79
C LEU A 275 -9.54 -13.74 -15.06
N HIS A 276 -8.52 -13.86 -15.90
CA HIS A 276 -7.60 -12.77 -16.25
C HIS A 276 -7.45 -12.63 -17.76
#